data_df5487414150b1e3ef16593db91e57fc
#
_entry.id   df5487414150b1e3ef16593db91e57fc
#
_cell.length_a   1.000
_cell.length_b   1.000
_cell.length_c   1.000
_cell.angle_alpha   90.00
_cell.angle_beta   90.00
_cell.angle_gamma   90.00
#
_symmetry.space_group_name_H-M   'P 1'
#
loop_
_entity.id
_entity.type
_entity.pdbx_description
1 polymer ?
#
loop_
_entity_poly.entity_id
_entity_poly.type
_entity_poly.pdbx_seq_one_letter_code
_entity_poly.pdbx_strand_id
1 'polypeptide(L)'
;MVYDATYFHKDGCLLNLMNAQDQKIIAHIYVQKESFKDAYPWFMSLKYQGLNPRFITTDGEQSIMRAMKQVWPQARLQRCLYHLQREGMRWLRTYPKTEAGRKLRALLSKLSRIKTVGERDTFIGDYAAWISQYRDFIRFLPQTTVANKDLKRTMVLINNALPDMFYYLDDERVPATTNALEGFHSRLKADYRRHRGLSKEHRIQYINWYCYFENKTI
;
A
#
# COMPACT_ATOMS: atom_id res chain seq x y z
N MET A 1 -9.35 8.93 2.57
CA MET A 1 -9.17 7.85 3.57
C MET A 1 -7.87 7.13 3.34
N VAL A 2 -7.39 6.38 4.34
CA VAL A 2 -6.27 5.46 4.24
C VAL A 2 -6.77 4.05 4.55
N TYR A 3 -6.37 3.08 3.75
CA TYR A 3 -6.59 1.66 4.00
C TYR A 3 -5.25 0.96 4.14
N ASP A 4 -5.15 0.08 5.12
CA ASP A 4 -4.03 -0.84 5.28
C ASP A 4 -4.47 -2.06 6.09
N ALA A 5 -3.75 -3.17 5.93
CA ALA A 5 -4.01 -4.41 6.63
C ALA A 5 -2.81 -4.85 7.46
N THR A 6 -3.06 -5.48 8.58
CA THR A 6 -1.98 -5.99 9.42
C THR A 6 -2.26 -7.40 9.93
N TYR A 7 -1.26 -8.28 9.79
CA TYR A 7 -1.37 -9.68 10.18
C TYR A 7 -0.91 -9.93 11.61
N PHE A 8 -1.63 -10.79 12.31
CA PHE A 8 -1.30 -11.28 13.65
C PHE A 8 -0.83 -12.74 13.56
N HIS A 9 0.39 -12.94 13.04
CA HIS A 9 0.97 -14.27 12.77
C HIS A 9 0.04 -15.13 11.88
N LYS A 10 -0.28 -16.36 12.36
CA LYS A 10 -1.19 -17.29 11.67
C LYS A 10 -2.66 -17.12 12.10
N ASP A 11 -2.94 -16.22 13.03
CA ASP A 11 -4.26 -16.13 13.68
C ASP A 11 -5.28 -15.34 12.85
N GLY A 12 -4.83 -14.44 12.02
CA GLY A 12 -5.70 -13.62 11.17
C GLY A 12 -5.12 -12.26 10.82
N CYS A 13 -5.96 -11.41 10.25
CA CYS A 13 -5.61 -10.12 9.70
C CYS A 13 -6.64 -9.07 10.13
N LEU A 14 -6.18 -7.91 10.55
CA LEU A 14 -7.00 -6.73 10.81
C LEU A 14 -6.98 -5.83 9.59
N LEU A 15 -8.13 -5.58 8.99
CA LEU A 15 -8.32 -4.60 7.94
C LEU A 15 -8.81 -3.30 8.57
N ASN A 16 -8.18 -2.17 8.27
CA ASN A 16 -8.54 -0.87 8.82
C ASN A 16 -8.80 0.17 7.73
N LEU A 17 -9.78 1.01 7.98
CA LEU A 17 -9.98 2.28 7.30
C LEU A 17 -9.78 3.42 8.31
N MET A 18 -8.96 4.39 7.94
CA MET A 18 -8.62 5.56 8.75
C MET A 18 -8.98 6.85 7.99
N ASN A 19 -9.52 7.83 8.69
CA ASN A 19 -9.64 9.17 8.15
C ASN A 19 -8.23 9.80 8.01
N ALA A 20 -7.93 10.31 6.83
CA ALA A 20 -6.60 10.86 6.54
C ALA A 20 -6.30 12.17 7.29
N GLN A 21 -7.33 12.93 7.68
CA GLN A 21 -7.18 14.26 8.27
C GLN A 21 -6.96 14.21 9.79
N ASP A 22 -7.83 13.50 10.50
CA ASP A 22 -7.80 13.41 11.96
C ASP A 22 -7.16 12.10 12.47
N GLN A 23 -6.74 11.23 11.56
CA GLN A 23 -6.10 9.93 11.83
C GLN A 23 -6.95 8.99 12.70
N LYS A 24 -8.26 9.18 12.74
CA LYS A 24 -9.19 8.30 13.46
C LYS A 24 -9.55 7.06 12.64
N ILE A 25 -9.68 5.93 13.32
CA ILE A 25 -10.16 4.69 12.70
C ILE A 25 -11.66 4.84 12.39
N ILE A 26 -12.02 4.83 11.12
CA ILE A 26 -13.41 4.92 10.67
C ILE A 26 -14.11 3.57 10.85
N ALA A 27 -13.42 2.51 10.43
CA ALA A 27 -13.95 1.16 10.48
C ALA A 27 -12.81 0.13 10.50
N HIS A 28 -13.07 -1.00 11.09
CA HIS A 28 -12.16 -2.14 11.09
C HIS A 28 -12.91 -3.46 11.08
N ILE A 29 -12.26 -4.50 10.60
CA ILE A 29 -12.75 -5.88 10.67
C ILE A 29 -11.58 -6.85 10.85
N TYR A 30 -11.75 -7.84 11.70
CA TYR A 30 -10.80 -8.93 11.85
C TYR A 30 -11.23 -10.11 11.00
N VAL A 31 -10.36 -10.54 10.08
CA VAL A 31 -10.61 -11.63 9.13
C VAL A 31 -9.48 -12.65 9.18
N GLN A 32 -9.68 -13.82 8.58
CA GLN A 32 -8.63 -14.82 8.51
C GLN A 32 -7.50 -14.41 7.55
N LYS A 33 -7.85 -13.76 6.46
CA LYS A 33 -6.90 -13.33 5.42
C LYS A 33 -7.42 -12.09 4.73
N GLU A 34 -6.51 -11.21 4.34
CA GLU A 34 -6.81 -10.11 3.44
C GLU A 34 -7.16 -10.65 2.05
N SER A 35 -8.43 -10.59 1.68
CA SER A 35 -8.93 -11.14 0.44
C SER A 35 -10.14 -10.35 -0.09
N PHE A 36 -10.40 -10.48 -1.40
CA PHE A 36 -11.61 -9.93 -2.02
C PHE A 36 -12.88 -10.43 -1.32
N LYS A 37 -12.92 -11.74 -1.00
CA LYS A 37 -14.08 -12.39 -0.40
C LYS A 37 -14.46 -11.78 0.95
N ASP A 38 -13.47 -11.39 1.74
CA ASP A 38 -13.69 -10.83 3.08
C ASP A 38 -13.89 -9.30 3.01
N ALA A 39 -13.12 -8.61 2.17
CA ALA A 39 -13.16 -7.15 2.08
C ALA A 39 -14.40 -6.62 1.35
N TYR A 40 -14.83 -7.26 0.27
CA TYR A 40 -15.95 -6.77 -0.55
C TYR A 40 -17.26 -6.62 0.24
N PRO A 41 -17.77 -7.67 0.96
CA PRO A 41 -18.99 -7.52 1.74
C PRO A 41 -18.85 -6.49 2.86
N TRP A 42 -17.67 -6.39 3.48
CA TRP A 42 -17.42 -5.38 4.49
C TRP A 42 -17.48 -3.96 3.89
N PHE A 43 -16.80 -3.70 2.77
CA PHE A 43 -16.90 -2.40 2.10
C PHE A 43 -18.32 -2.07 1.66
N MET A 44 -19.08 -3.07 1.18
CA MET A 44 -20.49 -2.90 0.85
C MET A 44 -21.32 -2.47 2.06
N SER A 45 -21.12 -3.10 3.22
CA SER A 45 -21.82 -2.70 4.45
C SER A 45 -21.51 -1.25 4.84
N LEU A 46 -20.27 -0.82 4.71
CA LEU A 46 -19.86 0.57 4.99
C LEU A 46 -20.49 1.56 4.00
N LYS A 47 -20.57 1.19 2.74
CA LYS A 47 -21.27 2.01 1.73
C LYS A 47 -22.74 2.16 2.07
N TYR A 48 -23.43 1.08 2.47
CA TYR A 48 -24.84 1.15 2.92
C TYR A 48 -25.02 2.04 4.17
N GLN A 49 -24.00 2.14 5.03
CA GLN A 49 -23.96 3.06 6.16
C GLN A 49 -23.63 4.51 5.76
N GLY A 50 -23.50 4.80 4.47
CA GLY A 50 -23.25 6.14 3.94
C GLY A 50 -21.79 6.48 3.68
N LEU A 51 -20.83 5.56 3.89
CA LEU A 51 -19.43 5.82 3.60
C LEU A 51 -19.20 5.89 2.09
N ASN A 52 -18.80 7.07 1.61
CA ASN A 52 -18.54 7.32 0.19
C ASN A 52 -17.25 8.13 -0.02
N PRO A 53 -16.08 7.48 -0.01
CA PRO A 53 -14.80 8.17 -0.11
C PRO A 53 -14.54 8.72 -1.51
N ARG A 54 -13.97 9.92 -1.58
CA ARG A 54 -13.45 10.50 -2.83
C ARG A 54 -12.09 9.90 -3.22
N PHE A 55 -11.23 9.67 -2.21
CA PHE A 55 -9.89 9.11 -2.37
C PHE A 55 -9.62 8.06 -1.30
N ILE A 56 -8.91 7.01 -1.69
CA ILE A 56 -8.42 5.97 -0.77
C ILE A 56 -6.94 5.73 -1.06
N THR A 57 -6.06 5.99 -0.09
CA THR A 57 -4.66 5.62 -0.19
C THR A 57 -4.48 4.18 0.32
N THR A 58 -3.84 3.31 -0.47
CA THR A 58 -3.65 1.89 -0.16
C THR A 58 -2.29 1.39 -0.64
N ASP A 59 -1.79 0.30 -0.05
CA ASP A 59 -0.56 -0.37 -0.45
C ASP A 59 -0.63 -0.98 -1.86
N GLY A 60 -1.85 -1.26 -2.35
CA GLY A 60 -2.12 -1.74 -3.70
C GLY A 60 -2.24 -3.24 -3.83
N GLU A 61 -2.65 -3.92 -2.77
CA GLU A 61 -3.09 -5.30 -2.88
C GLU A 61 -4.23 -5.42 -3.91
N GLN A 62 -4.00 -6.17 -4.99
CA GLN A 62 -4.87 -6.18 -6.17
C GLN A 62 -6.29 -6.65 -5.86
N SER A 63 -6.44 -7.63 -4.98
CA SER A 63 -7.75 -8.16 -4.59
C SER A 63 -8.59 -7.11 -3.86
N ILE A 64 -7.94 -6.31 -3.03
CA ILE A 64 -8.55 -5.23 -2.25
C ILE A 64 -8.89 -4.04 -3.15
N MET A 65 -7.97 -3.61 -4.01
CA MET A 65 -8.22 -2.55 -4.97
C MET A 65 -9.41 -2.88 -5.88
N ARG A 66 -9.52 -4.15 -6.31
CA ARG A 66 -10.69 -4.63 -7.07
C ARG A 66 -11.98 -4.51 -6.28
N ALA A 67 -11.98 -4.90 -5.00
CA ALA A 67 -13.15 -4.75 -4.13
C ALA A 67 -13.54 -3.27 -3.96
N MET A 68 -12.58 -2.39 -3.70
CA MET A 68 -12.80 -0.95 -3.57
C MET A 68 -13.39 -0.34 -4.85
N LYS A 69 -12.81 -0.67 -6.03
CA LYS A 69 -13.29 -0.16 -7.33
C LYS A 69 -14.73 -0.63 -7.64
N GLN A 70 -15.11 -1.84 -7.23
CA GLN A 70 -16.49 -2.32 -7.40
C GLN A 70 -17.47 -1.65 -6.44
N VAL A 71 -17.07 -1.42 -5.19
CA VAL A 71 -17.94 -0.80 -4.18
C VAL A 71 -18.06 0.71 -4.42
N TRP A 72 -16.93 1.39 -4.65
CA TRP A 72 -16.84 2.83 -4.85
C TRP A 72 -16.21 3.17 -6.21
N PRO A 73 -16.93 2.98 -7.33
CA PRO A 73 -16.36 3.16 -8.68
C PRO A 73 -15.90 4.60 -8.95
N GLN A 74 -16.43 5.58 -8.21
CA GLN A 74 -16.02 6.99 -8.33
C GLN A 74 -14.82 7.36 -7.45
N ALA A 75 -14.41 6.47 -6.53
CA ALA A 75 -13.25 6.72 -5.68
C ALA A 75 -11.95 6.58 -6.47
N ARG A 76 -11.06 7.56 -6.31
CA ARG A 76 -9.70 7.46 -6.84
C ARG A 76 -8.81 6.73 -5.83
N LEU A 77 -8.12 5.71 -6.29
CA LEU A 77 -7.23 4.90 -5.45
C LEU A 77 -5.80 5.43 -5.58
N GLN A 78 -5.28 6.07 -4.53
CA GLN A 78 -3.87 6.49 -4.45
C GLN A 78 -3.01 5.30 -4.03
N ARG A 79 -1.97 5.00 -4.80
CA ARG A 79 -0.97 4.00 -4.42
C ARG A 79 0.00 4.57 -3.40
N CYS A 80 0.22 3.85 -2.32
CA CYS A 80 1.21 4.21 -1.30
C CYS A 80 2.62 4.22 -1.89
N LEU A 81 3.25 5.39 -1.97
CA LEU A 81 4.59 5.53 -2.56
C LEU A 81 5.66 4.79 -1.76
N TYR A 82 5.52 4.74 -0.44
CA TYR A 82 6.46 4.02 0.42
C TYR A 82 6.45 2.52 0.14
N HIS A 83 5.26 1.91 0.00
CA HIS A 83 5.12 0.50 -0.35
C HIS A 83 5.69 0.19 -1.73
N LEU A 84 5.39 1.03 -2.73
CA LEU A 84 5.96 0.91 -4.08
C LEU A 84 7.48 0.93 -4.06
N GLN A 85 8.05 1.94 -3.41
CA GLN A 85 9.50 2.10 -3.29
C GLN A 85 10.12 0.92 -2.57
N ARG A 86 9.60 0.54 -1.40
CA ARG A 86 10.09 -0.56 -0.57
C ARG A 86 10.08 -1.89 -1.33
N GLU A 87 8.98 -2.20 -1.99
CA GLU A 87 8.81 -3.46 -2.73
C GLU A 87 9.74 -3.54 -3.95
N GLY A 88 9.80 -2.50 -4.76
CA GLY A 88 10.69 -2.45 -5.92
C GLY A 88 12.17 -2.51 -5.50
N MET A 89 12.54 -1.79 -4.43
CA MET A 89 13.91 -1.84 -3.91
C MET A 89 14.26 -3.21 -3.31
N ARG A 90 13.30 -3.90 -2.69
CA ARG A 90 13.47 -5.26 -2.17
C ARG A 90 13.76 -6.25 -3.31
N TRP A 91 13.00 -6.17 -4.40
CA TRP A 91 13.21 -7.05 -5.56
C TRP A 91 14.53 -6.78 -6.26
N LEU A 92 14.89 -5.51 -6.46
CA LEU A 92 16.16 -5.14 -7.08
C LEU A 92 17.37 -5.40 -6.18
N ARG A 93 17.13 -5.71 -4.87
CA ARG A 93 18.16 -5.96 -3.85
C ARG A 93 19.05 -4.73 -3.59
N THR A 94 19.89 -4.81 -2.56
CA THR A 94 20.80 -3.71 -2.19
C THR A 94 21.87 -3.47 -3.27
N TYR A 95 22.36 -4.55 -3.88
CA TYR A 95 23.40 -4.51 -4.91
C TYR A 95 22.92 -5.22 -6.18
N PRO A 96 22.19 -4.53 -7.08
CA PRO A 96 21.78 -5.13 -8.33
C PRO A 96 22.97 -5.49 -9.21
N LYS A 97 22.99 -6.70 -9.75
CA LYS A 97 24.11 -7.20 -10.57
C LYS A 97 24.23 -6.50 -11.92
N THR A 98 23.13 -5.95 -12.45
CA THR A 98 23.08 -5.30 -13.75
C THR A 98 23.05 -3.77 -13.62
N GLU A 99 23.61 -3.08 -14.61
CA GLU A 99 23.52 -1.63 -14.67
C GLU A 99 22.06 -1.14 -14.73
N ALA A 100 21.23 -1.79 -15.54
CA ALA A 100 19.79 -1.54 -15.60
C ALA A 100 19.14 -1.59 -14.20
N GLY A 101 19.48 -2.61 -13.41
CA GLY A 101 18.96 -2.75 -12.05
C GLY A 101 19.44 -1.64 -11.11
N ARG A 102 20.72 -1.26 -11.18
CA ARG A 102 21.27 -0.16 -10.37
C ARG A 102 20.60 1.18 -10.70
N LYS A 103 20.42 1.50 -11.98
CA LYS A 103 19.74 2.73 -12.41
C LYS A 103 18.25 2.74 -12.02
N LEU A 104 17.53 1.63 -12.22
CA LEU A 104 16.13 1.51 -11.80
C LEU A 104 15.97 1.67 -10.29
N ARG A 105 16.88 1.08 -9.50
CA ARG A 105 16.90 1.25 -8.05
C ARG A 105 17.14 2.71 -7.65
N ALA A 106 18.05 3.41 -8.33
CA ALA A 106 18.31 4.84 -8.10
C ALA A 106 17.06 5.70 -8.40
N LEU A 107 16.32 5.39 -9.47
CA LEU A 107 15.03 6.03 -9.76
C LEU A 107 14.02 5.80 -8.63
N LEU A 108 13.81 4.55 -8.24
CA LEU A 108 12.88 4.22 -7.16
C LEU A 108 13.24 4.89 -5.84
N SER A 109 14.51 5.11 -5.54
CA SER A 109 14.93 5.77 -4.30
C SER A 109 14.46 7.23 -4.18
N LYS A 110 14.09 7.86 -5.30
CA LYS A 110 13.55 9.23 -5.34
C LYS A 110 12.04 9.28 -5.14
N LEU A 111 11.33 8.16 -5.36
CA LEU A 111 9.86 8.13 -5.49
C LEU A 111 9.14 8.74 -4.29
N SER A 112 9.47 8.35 -3.06
CA SER A 112 8.82 8.86 -1.84
C SER A 112 9.17 10.32 -1.51
N ARG A 113 10.09 10.93 -2.24
CA ARG A 113 10.52 12.33 -2.06
C ARG A 113 9.85 13.29 -3.03
N ILE A 114 9.10 12.81 -4.00
CA ILE A 114 8.38 13.63 -4.98
C ILE A 114 7.30 14.42 -4.24
N LYS A 115 7.36 15.76 -4.33
CA LYS A 115 6.44 16.68 -3.66
C LYS A 115 5.79 17.68 -4.62
N THR A 116 6.28 17.74 -5.86
CA THR A 116 5.81 18.69 -6.86
C THR A 116 5.48 18.00 -8.18
N VAL A 117 4.64 18.64 -8.98
CA VAL A 117 4.30 18.19 -10.34
C VAL A 117 5.56 18.11 -11.21
N GLY A 118 6.48 19.07 -11.11
CA GLY A 118 7.73 19.06 -11.87
C GLY A 118 8.63 17.86 -11.50
N GLU A 119 8.71 17.49 -10.22
CA GLU A 119 9.47 16.31 -9.79
C GLU A 119 8.80 15.00 -10.28
N ARG A 120 7.46 14.95 -10.30
CA ARG A 120 6.71 13.85 -10.92
C ARG A 120 7.05 13.71 -12.41
N ASP A 121 6.99 14.80 -13.15
CA ASP A 121 7.24 14.80 -14.59
C ASP A 121 8.68 14.41 -14.89
N THR A 122 9.63 14.86 -14.07
CA THR A 122 11.03 14.42 -14.12
C THR A 122 11.16 12.91 -13.86
N PHE A 123 10.49 12.39 -12.84
CA PHE A 123 10.50 10.94 -12.54
C PHE A 123 9.93 10.12 -13.71
N ILE A 124 8.80 10.55 -14.27
CA ILE A 124 8.16 9.86 -15.41
C ILE A 124 9.09 9.89 -16.63
N GLY A 125 9.70 11.04 -16.94
CA GLY A 125 10.66 11.20 -18.03
C GLY A 125 11.91 10.32 -17.85
N ASP A 126 12.51 10.33 -16.65
CA ASP A 126 13.65 9.50 -16.30
C ASP A 126 13.32 8.00 -16.42
N TYR A 127 12.11 7.58 -16.00
CA TYR A 127 11.66 6.21 -16.14
C TYR A 127 11.42 5.81 -17.60
N ALA A 128 10.83 6.67 -18.41
CA ALA A 128 10.64 6.44 -19.84
C ALA A 128 11.99 6.33 -20.58
N ALA A 129 12.94 7.20 -20.25
CA ALA A 129 14.31 7.14 -20.80
C ALA A 129 15.01 5.83 -20.39
N TRP A 130 14.85 5.41 -19.13
CA TRP A 130 15.38 4.13 -18.65
C TRP A 130 14.77 2.94 -19.41
N ILE A 131 13.45 2.92 -19.65
CA ILE A 131 12.79 1.89 -20.46
C ILE A 131 13.38 1.85 -21.86
N SER A 132 13.49 3.00 -22.51
CA SER A 132 14.04 3.12 -23.87
C SER A 132 15.47 2.59 -23.92
N GLN A 133 16.32 2.94 -22.95
CA GLN A 133 17.71 2.52 -22.90
C GLN A 133 17.90 1.01 -22.67
N TYR A 134 17.07 0.41 -21.84
CA TYR A 134 17.28 -0.99 -21.38
C TYR A 134 16.27 -1.99 -21.94
N ARG A 135 15.34 -1.57 -22.80
CA ARG A 135 14.30 -2.43 -23.39
C ARG A 135 14.88 -3.69 -24.03
N ASP A 136 15.84 -3.52 -24.94
CA ASP A 136 16.43 -4.63 -25.68
C ASP A 136 17.31 -5.50 -24.77
N PHE A 137 18.10 -4.89 -23.89
CA PHE A 137 18.84 -5.62 -22.88
C PHE A 137 17.94 -6.56 -22.07
N ILE A 138 16.79 -6.05 -21.57
CA ILE A 138 15.84 -6.85 -20.76
C ILE A 138 15.17 -7.93 -21.62
N ARG A 139 14.88 -7.64 -22.88
CA ARG A 139 14.28 -8.58 -23.83
C ARG A 139 15.19 -9.78 -24.08
N PHE A 140 16.48 -9.56 -24.25
CA PHE A 140 17.47 -10.60 -24.54
C PHE A 140 18.07 -11.25 -23.31
N LEU A 141 17.83 -10.70 -22.11
CA LEU A 141 18.31 -11.29 -20.88
C LEU A 141 17.60 -12.64 -20.63
N PRO A 142 18.33 -13.75 -20.36
CA PRO A 142 17.70 -15.05 -20.16
C PRO A 142 16.63 -15.02 -19.07
N GLN A 143 15.44 -15.55 -19.37
CA GLN A 143 14.26 -15.50 -18.48
C GLN A 143 14.47 -16.25 -17.17
N THR A 144 15.36 -17.23 -17.15
CA THR A 144 15.73 -18.01 -15.97
C THR A 144 16.54 -17.21 -14.95
N THR A 145 17.17 -16.12 -15.38
CA THR A 145 18.03 -15.31 -14.50
C THR A 145 17.23 -14.53 -13.48
N VAL A 146 17.78 -14.42 -12.27
CA VAL A 146 17.20 -13.63 -11.20
C VAL A 146 17.08 -12.16 -11.62
N ALA A 147 18.08 -11.64 -12.34
CA ALA A 147 18.07 -10.25 -12.82
C ALA A 147 16.89 -9.96 -13.77
N ASN A 148 16.57 -10.88 -14.70
CA ASN A 148 15.42 -10.72 -15.58
C ASN A 148 14.10 -10.68 -14.79
N LYS A 149 13.92 -11.63 -13.86
CA LYS A 149 12.73 -11.68 -13.00
C LYS A 149 12.59 -10.41 -12.16
N ASP A 150 13.69 -9.95 -11.55
CA ASP A 150 13.70 -8.77 -10.69
C ASP A 150 13.36 -7.49 -11.46
N LEU A 151 13.95 -7.30 -12.64
CA LEU A 151 13.67 -6.16 -13.51
C LEU A 151 12.22 -6.18 -13.99
N LYS A 152 11.74 -7.30 -14.55
CA LYS A 152 10.38 -7.41 -15.10
C LYS A 152 9.31 -7.16 -14.04
N ARG A 153 9.41 -7.80 -12.86
CA ARG A 153 8.42 -7.59 -11.80
C ARG A 153 8.42 -6.16 -11.27
N THR A 154 9.60 -5.52 -11.19
CA THR A 154 9.69 -4.12 -10.79
C THR A 154 9.07 -3.18 -11.82
N MET A 155 9.30 -3.43 -13.13
CA MET A 155 8.64 -2.69 -14.21
C MET A 155 7.11 -2.85 -14.15
N VAL A 156 6.62 -4.07 -13.97
CA VAL A 156 5.18 -4.33 -13.82
C VAL A 156 4.60 -3.60 -12.62
N LEU A 157 5.30 -3.60 -11.49
CA LEU A 157 4.90 -2.86 -10.29
C LEU A 157 4.75 -1.36 -10.58
N ILE A 158 5.75 -0.74 -11.21
CA ILE A 158 5.73 0.69 -11.54
C ILE A 158 4.63 0.98 -12.56
N ASN A 159 4.56 0.24 -13.66
CA ASN A 159 3.59 0.46 -14.73
C ASN A 159 2.15 0.36 -14.23
N ASN A 160 1.86 -0.62 -13.36
CA ASN A 160 0.54 -0.78 -12.77
C ASN A 160 0.19 0.32 -11.75
N ALA A 161 1.19 0.97 -11.17
CA ALA A 161 0.97 2.02 -10.19
C ALA A 161 0.90 3.43 -10.81
N LEU A 162 1.59 3.66 -11.95
CA LEU A 162 1.73 4.97 -12.59
C LEU A 162 0.42 5.76 -12.70
N PRO A 163 -0.72 5.16 -13.11
CA PRO A 163 -1.98 5.90 -13.23
C PRO A 163 -2.53 6.41 -11.89
N ASP A 164 -2.18 5.73 -10.81
CA ASP A 164 -2.84 5.86 -9.50
C ASP A 164 -1.88 6.35 -8.38
N MET A 165 -0.66 6.83 -8.71
CA MET A 165 0.33 7.09 -7.66
C MET A 165 0.65 8.56 -7.37
N PHE A 166 -0.03 9.50 -8.05
CA PHE A 166 0.31 10.93 -7.92
C PHE A 166 -0.89 11.84 -7.61
N TYR A 167 -2.04 11.30 -7.21
CA TYR A 167 -3.22 12.12 -6.87
C TYR A 167 -2.99 13.05 -5.66
N TYR A 168 -2.05 12.72 -4.78
CA TYR A 168 -1.67 13.57 -3.64
C TYR A 168 -1.04 14.91 -4.08
N LEU A 169 -0.55 15.02 -5.31
CA LEU A 169 -0.03 16.28 -5.86
C LEU A 169 -1.17 17.21 -6.32
N ASP A 170 -2.35 16.65 -6.60
CA ASP A 170 -3.53 17.41 -7.06
C ASP A 170 -4.40 17.84 -5.87
N ASP A 171 -4.32 17.13 -4.72
CA ASP A 171 -5.15 17.41 -3.53
C ASP A 171 -4.35 17.06 -2.26
N GLU A 172 -3.96 18.07 -1.48
CA GLU A 172 -3.17 17.93 -0.24
C GLU A 172 -3.85 17.07 0.83
N ARG A 173 -5.17 16.88 0.73
CA ARG A 173 -5.91 15.99 1.64
C ARG A 173 -5.69 14.50 1.35
N VAL A 174 -5.06 14.17 0.23
CA VAL A 174 -4.73 12.80 -0.17
C VAL A 174 -3.33 12.47 0.33
N PRO A 175 -3.16 11.58 1.32
CA PRO A 175 -1.83 11.19 1.76
C PRO A 175 -1.12 10.37 0.68
N ALA A 176 0.16 10.67 0.45
CA ALA A 176 1.02 9.92 -0.47
C ALA A 176 1.37 8.50 0.04
N THR A 177 1.19 8.26 1.35
CA THR A 177 1.57 7.02 2.02
C THR A 177 0.53 6.56 3.03
N THR A 178 0.61 5.30 3.46
CA THR A 178 -0.19 4.69 4.53
C THR A 178 0.48 4.78 5.91
N ASN A 179 1.54 5.58 6.06
CA ASN A 179 2.40 5.61 7.25
C ASN A 179 1.63 5.87 8.57
N ALA A 180 0.59 6.71 8.54
CA ALA A 180 -0.22 6.97 9.73
C ALA A 180 -0.87 5.69 10.25
N LEU A 181 -1.43 4.87 9.35
CA LEU A 181 -2.06 3.60 9.70
C LEU A 181 -1.04 2.52 10.05
N GLU A 182 0.14 2.50 9.38
CA GLU A 182 1.25 1.63 9.78
C GLU A 182 1.75 1.96 11.19
N GLY A 183 1.83 3.26 11.56
CA GLY A 183 2.15 3.72 12.91
C GLY A 183 1.14 3.22 13.95
N PHE A 184 -0.17 3.33 13.64
CA PHE A 184 -1.23 2.76 14.47
C PHE A 184 -1.06 1.24 14.63
N HIS A 185 -0.86 0.49 13.54
CA HIS A 185 -0.64 -0.95 13.59
C HIS A 185 0.59 -1.34 14.41
N SER A 186 1.64 -0.54 14.36
CA SER A 186 2.87 -0.78 15.14
C SER A 186 2.62 -0.64 16.64
N ARG A 187 1.89 0.40 17.06
CA ARG A 187 1.50 0.61 18.47
C ARG A 187 0.59 -0.52 18.94
N LEU A 188 -0.48 -0.83 18.20
CA LEU A 188 -1.38 -1.93 18.48
C LEU A 188 -0.61 -3.25 18.68
N LYS A 189 0.32 -3.58 17.79
CA LYS A 189 1.12 -4.80 17.92
C LYS A 189 2.09 -4.79 19.09
N ALA A 190 2.65 -3.64 19.44
CA ALA A 190 3.51 -3.51 20.62
C ALA A 190 2.74 -3.81 21.91
N ASP A 191 1.55 -3.22 22.03
CA ASP A 191 0.69 -3.43 23.20
C ASP A 191 0.11 -4.86 23.23
N TYR A 192 -0.38 -5.36 22.08
CA TYR A 192 -0.85 -6.73 21.97
C TYR A 192 0.18 -7.78 22.44
N ARG A 193 1.48 -7.57 22.17
CA ARG A 193 2.54 -8.49 22.60
C ARG A 193 2.69 -8.57 24.13
N ARG A 194 2.22 -7.58 24.88
CA ARG A 194 2.23 -7.57 26.34
C ARG A 194 1.15 -8.49 26.92
N HIS A 195 0.09 -8.77 26.17
CA HIS A 195 -1.04 -9.61 26.55
C HIS A 195 -0.87 -11.05 26.07
N ARG A 196 0.15 -11.75 26.59
CA ARG A 196 0.40 -13.15 26.26
C ARG A 196 -0.63 -14.05 26.95
N GLY A 197 -1.06 -15.12 26.26
CA GLY A 197 -1.98 -16.13 26.85
C GLY A 197 -3.47 -15.88 26.62
N LEU A 198 -3.85 -14.83 25.88
CA LEU A 198 -5.25 -14.64 25.49
C LEU A 198 -5.72 -15.76 24.56
N SER A 199 -6.96 -16.26 24.76
CA SER A 199 -7.65 -17.10 23.77
C SER A 199 -7.85 -16.34 22.46
N LYS A 200 -8.18 -17.05 21.37
CA LYS A 200 -8.42 -16.41 20.07
C LYS A 200 -9.53 -15.37 20.15
N GLU A 201 -10.62 -15.67 20.83
CA GLU A 201 -11.77 -14.79 21.02
C GLU A 201 -11.38 -13.52 21.79
N HIS A 202 -10.65 -13.67 22.91
CA HIS A 202 -10.17 -12.53 23.69
C HIS A 202 -9.17 -11.67 22.95
N ARG A 203 -8.34 -12.26 22.07
CA ARG A 203 -7.44 -11.50 21.19
C ARG A 203 -8.21 -10.61 20.21
N ILE A 204 -9.26 -11.15 19.57
CA ILE A 204 -10.10 -10.39 18.65
C ILE A 204 -10.83 -9.28 19.41
N GLN A 205 -11.37 -9.55 20.58
CA GLN A 205 -12.02 -8.54 21.43
C GLN A 205 -11.03 -7.44 21.83
N TYR A 206 -9.81 -7.81 22.25
CA TYR A 206 -8.76 -6.85 22.58
C TYR A 206 -8.47 -5.91 21.41
N ILE A 207 -8.29 -6.44 20.20
CA ILE A 207 -8.03 -5.66 18.98
C ILE A 207 -9.20 -4.71 18.70
N ASN A 208 -10.45 -5.19 18.80
CA ASN A 208 -11.63 -4.38 18.59
C ASN A 208 -11.72 -3.21 19.59
N TRP A 209 -11.50 -3.50 20.88
CA TRP A 209 -11.46 -2.46 21.92
C TRP A 209 -10.32 -1.48 21.75
N TYR A 210 -9.15 -1.94 21.34
CA TYR A 210 -8.03 -1.06 21.05
C TYR A 210 -8.38 -0.06 19.93
N CYS A 211 -8.94 -0.52 18.81
CA CYS A 211 -9.39 0.35 17.72
C CYS A 211 -10.45 1.36 18.19
N TYR A 212 -11.34 0.95 19.10
CA TYR A 212 -12.39 1.84 19.62
C TYR A 212 -11.83 2.91 20.57
N PHE A 213 -10.97 2.52 21.50
CA PHE A 213 -10.44 3.46 22.51
C PHE A 213 -9.41 4.43 21.95
N GLU A 214 -8.60 4.03 20.98
CA GLU A 214 -7.65 4.93 20.33
C GLU A 214 -8.35 6.17 19.72
N ASN A 215 -9.59 6.03 19.28
CA ASN A 215 -10.40 7.15 18.81
C ASN A 215 -10.91 8.09 19.91
N LYS A 216 -10.84 7.67 21.19
CA LYS A 216 -11.35 8.45 22.33
C LYS A 216 -10.27 9.17 23.13
N THR A 217 -9.00 8.89 22.82
CA THR A 217 -7.83 9.38 23.59
C THR A 217 -7.33 10.74 23.07
N ILE A 218 -8.24 11.57 22.55
CA ILE A 218 -7.92 12.95 22.15
C ILE A 218 -8.88 13.90 22.84
#